data_bd53ab681630deb315202ed2504095fc
#
_entry.id   bd53ab681630deb315202ed2504095fc
#
_cell.length_a   1.000
_cell.length_b   1.000
_cell.length_c   1.000
_cell.angle_alpha   90.00
_cell.angle_beta   90.00
_cell.angle_gamma   90.00
#
_symmetry.space_group_name_H-M   'P 1'
#
loop_
_entity.id
_entity.type
_entity.pdbx_description
1 polymer ?
#
loop_
_entity_poly.entity_id
_entity_poly.type
_entity_poly.pdbx_seq_one_letter_code
_entity_poly.pdbx_strand_id
1 'polypeptide(L)'
;MLGFGYSRLILSGTVLATTALGLLGFANSSLGAALVGETRRVDLGQKAPAGVDAMKALYKRPASIPFPKENPYTPEKFSLGKKLYFDTRLSVSSAQSCASCHSPGFGWGDGLAVGVGHGMAKLGRRSPTIVNAAWGAIFMWDGRLANLEQQALGPIQSPGEMNMPIEKLMERLASIPEYKPLFASAFPSEGMKATTLASAIATYERTVVSERAPFDAWIEGNEKAISEEAKRGFAVFNTKAMCSSCHEGWNFTNDGFQDIGLPSKDIGRGEFVPGVVKMEQAFKTPGLREIARRSPYMHDGSLATLEAVIDHYDRGGVDRPSRSDLMKPLGLTSQEKTDLVAFLNTLTSQLSPTAVPALPR
;
A
#
# COMPACT_ATOMS: atom_id res chain seq x y z
N MET A 1 -4.05 -45.18 -58.77
CA MET A 1 -3.87 -46.65 -58.70
C MET A 1 -3.91 -47.02 -57.22
N LEU A 2 -4.91 -47.89 -56.87
CA LEU A 2 -5.08 -48.78 -55.71
C LEU A 2 -5.02 -48.00 -54.33
N GLY A 3 -6.09 -47.88 -53.55
CA GLY A 3 -7.34 -48.54 -53.39
C GLY A 3 -7.28 -49.76 -52.49
N PHE A 4 -7.76 -49.64 -51.19
CA PHE A 4 -8.34 -50.72 -50.32
C PHE A 4 -8.46 -50.04 -48.94
N GLY A 5 -9.56 -49.88 -48.25
CA GLY A 5 -10.85 -50.55 -48.24
C GLY A 5 -10.96 -51.57 -47.09
N TYR A 6 -12.07 -51.43 -46.30
CA TYR A 6 -12.62 -52.35 -45.28
C TYR A 6 -12.11 -52.18 -43.84
N SER A 7 -12.86 -52.33 -42.77
CA SER A 7 -14.33 -52.45 -42.54
C SER A 7 -14.55 -52.46 -41.03
N ARG A 8 -15.70 -52.06 -40.61
CA ARG A 8 -16.29 -52.09 -39.26
C ARG A 8 -16.19 -53.47 -38.58
N LEU A 9 -15.99 -53.40 -37.24
CA LEU A 9 -16.67 -54.36 -36.34
C LEU A 9 -17.12 -53.67 -35.08
N ILE A 10 -18.43 -53.71 -34.83
CA ILE A 10 -19.13 -53.34 -33.63
C ILE A 10 -19.09 -54.56 -32.69
N LEU A 11 -18.69 -54.35 -31.45
CA LEU A 11 -18.99 -55.30 -30.38
C LEU A 11 -19.39 -54.53 -29.14
N SER A 12 -20.70 -54.62 -28.85
CA SER A 12 -21.35 -54.22 -27.62
C SER A 12 -20.91 -55.16 -26.48
N GLY A 13 -20.45 -54.58 -25.39
CA GLY A 13 -20.19 -55.28 -24.14
C GLY A 13 -20.60 -54.40 -22.97
N THR A 14 -21.80 -54.65 -22.44
CA THR A 14 -22.33 -54.06 -21.23
C THR A 14 -21.65 -54.69 -20.02
N VAL A 15 -20.88 -53.93 -19.26
CA VAL A 15 -20.41 -54.34 -17.93
C VAL A 15 -20.93 -53.32 -16.90
N LEU A 16 -21.88 -53.79 -16.09
CA LEU A 16 -22.26 -53.13 -14.86
C LEU A 16 -21.08 -53.20 -13.88
N ALA A 17 -20.57 -52.07 -13.48
CA ALA A 17 -19.71 -51.96 -12.33
C ALA A 17 -20.35 -50.96 -11.34
N THR A 18 -20.86 -51.51 -10.27
CA THR A 18 -21.26 -50.76 -9.04
C THR A 18 -20.02 -50.14 -8.42
N THR A 19 -19.93 -48.84 -8.47
CA THR A 19 -18.94 -48.09 -7.67
C THR A 19 -19.65 -47.37 -6.54
N ALA A 20 -19.26 -47.75 -5.33
CA ALA A 20 -19.61 -47.08 -4.08
C ALA A 20 -19.15 -45.61 -4.12
N LEU A 21 -20.08 -44.68 -3.93
CA LEU A 21 -19.76 -43.27 -3.66
C LEU A 21 -19.17 -43.17 -2.26
N GLY A 22 -17.85 -43.04 -2.17
CA GLY A 22 -17.19 -42.48 -1.01
C GLY A 22 -17.40 -40.97 -0.96
N LEU A 23 -18.31 -40.51 -0.13
CA LEU A 23 -18.43 -39.10 0.26
C LEU A 23 -17.18 -38.70 1.06
N LEU A 24 -16.20 -38.15 0.36
CA LEU A 24 -15.16 -37.34 0.99
C LEU A 24 -15.75 -35.94 1.20
N GLY A 25 -16.20 -35.69 2.41
CA GLY A 25 -16.59 -34.38 2.88
C GLY A 25 -15.40 -33.42 2.78
N PHE A 26 -15.42 -32.53 1.80
CA PHE A 26 -14.61 -31.32 1.87
C PHE A 26 -15.17 -30.48 3.00
N ALA A 27 -14.45 -30.47 4.12
CA ALA A 27 -14.66 -29.50 5.16
C ALA A 27 -14.43 -28.10 4.52
N ASN A 28 -15.53 -27.40 4.29
CA ASN A 28 -15.50 -25.95 4.02
C ASN A 28 -14.83 -25.28 5.21
N SER A 29 -13.53 -25.03 5.09
CA SER A 29 -12.82 -24.20 6.05
C SER A 29 -13.39 -22.80 5.95
N SER A 30 -14.09 -22.39 7.02
CA SER A 30 -14.65 -21.07 7.27
C SER A 30 -13.57 -19.97 7.41
N LEU A 31 -12.57 -19.96 6.54
CA LEU A 31 -11.51 -18.95 6.49
C LEU A 31 -11.89 -17.73 5.64
N GLY A 32 -13.03 -17.76 4.96
CA GLY A 32 -13.50 -16.62 4.14
C GLY A 32 -14.16 -15.48 4.91
N ALA A 33 -14.62 -15.71 6.15
CA ALA A 33 -15.42 -14.73 6.89
C ALA A 33 -14.60 -13.83 7.85
N ALA A 34 -13.32 -14.12 8.07
CA ALA A 34 -12.48 -13.37 9.04
C ALA A 34 -11.69 -12.21 8.44
N LEU A 35 -11.76 -11.98 7.12
CA LEU A 35 -11.08 -10.86 6.43
C LEU A 35 -11.98 -9.65 6.17
N VAL A 36 -13.23 -9.70 6.57
CA VAL A 36 -14.05 -8.51 6.73
C VAL A 36 -13.77 -8.00 8.14
N GLY A 37 -12.61 -7.39 8.33
CA GLY A 37 -12.38 -6.56 9.51
C GLY A 37 -13.58 -5.63 9.60
N GLU A 38 -14.16 -5.50 10.81
CA GLU A 38 -15.22 -4.53 11.07
C GLU A 38 -14.84 -3.22 10.39
N THR A 39 -15.45 -2.99 9.22
CA THR A 39 -15.47 -1.66 8.65
C THR A 39 -16.14 -0.83 9.71
N ARG A 40 -15.38 -0.04 10.49
CA ARG A 40 -15.96 1.04 11.27
C ARG A 40 -16.90 1.73 10.30
N ARG A 41 -18.19 1.53 10.50
CA ARG A 41 -19.20 2.33 9.82
C ARG A 41 -18.87 3.76 10.20
N VAL A 42 -18.22 4.48 9.28
CA VAL A 42 -18.17 5.92 9.40
C VAL A 42 -19.64 6.33 9.33
N ASP A 43 -20.15 6.77 10.47
CA ASP A 43 -21.47 7.34 10.54
C ASP A 43 -21.45 8.64 9.72
N LEU A 44 -21.87 8.54 8.46
CA LEU A 44 -21.94 9.67 7.52
C LEU A 44 -22.89 10.79 8.00
N GLY A 45 -23.48 10.62 9.19
CA GLY A 45 -24.32 11.61 9.88
C GLY A 45 -23.59 12.47 10.90
N GLN A 46 -22.29 12.27 11.16
CA GLN A 46 -21.58 13.17 12.06
C GLN A 46 -21.41 14.53 11.40
N LYS A 47 -22.15 15.52 11.89
CA LYS A 47 -21.92 16.94 11.61
C LYS A 47 -20.43 17.22 11.77
N ALA A 48 -19.83 17.87 10.73
CA ALA A 48 -18.46 18.36 10.86
C ALA A 48 -18.27 19.05 12.21
N PRO A 49 -17.19 18.76 12.95
CA PRO A 49 -17.00 19.31 14.29
C PRO A 49 -17.10 20.84 14.22
N ALA A 50 -17.87 21.43 15.14
CA ALA A 50 -18.09 22.85 15.16
C ALA A 50 -16.80 23.59 15.58
N GLY A 51 -16.15 24.24 14.58
CA GLY A 51 -14.95 25.05 14.78
C GLY A 51 -13.65 24.39 14.34
N VAL A 52 -12.71 25.24 13.93
CA VAL A 52 -11.38 24.83 13.42
C VAL A 52 -10.57 24.04 14.44
N ASP A 53 -10.65 24.39 15.73
CA ASP A 53 -9.89 23.71 16.79
C ASP A 53 -10.36 22.27 17.04
N ALA A 54 -11.67 22.03 16.92
CA ALA A 54 -12.21 20.68 17.01
C ALA A 54 -11.76 19.82 15.80
N MET A 55 -11.68 20.41 14.60
CA MET A 55 -11.11 19.75 13.43
C MET A 55 -9.63 19.45 13.62
N LYS A 56 -8.82 20.42 14.10
CA LYS A 56 -7.38 20.24 14.39
C LYS A 56 -7.12 19.04 15.30
N ALA A 57 -7.97 18.84 16.31
CA ALA A 57 -7.81 17.75 17.27
C ALA A 57 -7.80 16.34 16.64
N LEU A 58 -8.51 16.15 15.50
CA LEU A 58 -8.57 14.89 14.78
C LEU A 58 -7.25 14.51 14.09
N TYR A 59 -6.38 15.48 13.84
CA TYR A 59 -5.15 15.31 13.08
C TYR A 59 -3.87 15.26 13.94
N LYS A 60 -4.02 15.20 15.27
CA LYS A 60 -2.87 15.11 16.19
C LYS A 60 -2.12 13.79 15.99
N ARG A 61 -0.80 13.91 15.88
CA ARG A 61 0.08 12.75 15.71
C ARG A 61 0.03 11.83 16.95
N PRO A 62 0.09 10.49 16.75
CA PRO A 62 0.26 9.57 17.87
C PRO A 62 1.63 9.72 18.53
N ALA A 63 1.70 9.41 19.82
CA ALA A 63 2.92 9.56 20.60
C ALA A 63 3.96 8.45 20.36
N SER A 64 3.53 7.29 19.85
CA SER A 64 4.41 6.13 19.69
C SER A 64 4.10 5.37 18.40
N ILE A 65 5.12 4.68 17.88
CA ILE A 65 4.99 3.79 16.73
C ILE A 65 4.37 2.47 17.22
N PRO A 66 3.30 1.95 16.59
CA PRO A 66 2.74 0.65 16.93
C PRO A 66 3.60 -0.48 16.39
N PHE A 67 3.97 -1.41 17.27
CA PHE A 67 4.59 -2.68 16.91
C PHE A 67 3.68 -3.83 17.37
N PRO A 68 3.43 -4.84 16.53
CA PRO A 68 2.62 -5.98 16.93
C PRO A 68 3.35 -6.83 17.99
N LYS A 69 2.57 -7.49 18.85
CA LYS A 69 3.13 -8.34 19.92
C LYS A 69 4.01 -9.48 19.38
N GLU A 70 3.66 -9.97 18.19
CA GLU A 70 4.35 -11.05 17.49
C GLU A 70 5.70 -10.59 16.89
N ASN A 71 5.86 -9.28 16.66
CA ASN A 71 7.09 -8.68 16.16
C ASN A 71 7.38 -7.36 16.88
N PRO A 72 7.72 -7.38 18.18
CA PRO A 72 8.09 -6.19 18.94
C PRO A 72 9.40 -5.60 18.42
N TYR A 73 9.53 -4.29 18.57
CA TYR A 73 10.76 -3.58 18.21
C TYR A 73 11.95 -4.04 19.06
N THR A 74 13.07 -4.27 18.40
CA THR A 74 14.41 -4.28 19.04
C THR A 74 15.41 -3.56 18.12
N PRO A 75 16.50 -2.97 18.69
CA PRO A 75 17.55 -2.35 17.88
C PRO A 75 18.21 -3.29 16.89
N GLU A 76 18.33 -4.58 17.25
CA GLU A 76 18.93 -5.63 16.40
C GLU A 76 18.04 -5.93 15.19
N LYS A 77 16.72 -6.07 15.38
CA LYS A 77 15.75 -6.24 14.29
C LYS A 77 15.74 -5.03 13.36
N PHE A 78 15.74 -3.82 13.92
CA PHE A 78 15.84 -2.59 13.15
C PHE A 78 17.12 -2.54 12.29
N SER A 79 18.28 -2.83 12.90
CA SER A 79 19.57 -2.80 12.21
C SER A 79 19.63 -3.84 11.08
N LEU A 80 19.20 -5.07 11.35
CA LEU A 80 19.11 -6.13 10.36
C LEU A 80 18.13 -5.75 9.24
N GLY A 81 16.92 -5.31 9.60
CA GLY A 81 15.88 -4.92 8.65
C GLY A 81 16.34 -3.78 7.73
N LYS A 82 17.04 -2.78 8.27
CA LYS A 82 17.63 -1.71 7.47
C LYS A 82 18.64 -2.24 6.46
N LYS A 83 19.53 -3.16 6.86
CA LYS A 83 20.49 -3.78 5.92
C LYS A 83 19.77 -4.54 4.81
N LEU A 84 18.79 -5.39 5.16
CA LEU A 84 18.01 -6.15 4.20
C LEU A 84 17.22 -5.25 3.23
N TYR A 85 16.64 -4.17 3.72
CA TYR A 85 15.87 -3.22 2.91
C TYR A 85 16.70 -2.57 1.80
N PHE A 86 17.98 -2.31 2.05
CA PHE A 86 18.92 -1.72 1.07
C PHE A 86 19.74 -2.78 0.29
N ASP A 87 19.60 -4.07 0.58
CA ASP A 87 20.41 -5.10 -0.02
C ASP A 87 19.83 -5.57 -1.36
N THR A 88 20.53 -5.26 -2.44
CA THR A 88 20.13 -5.65 -3.81
C THR A 88 20.19 -7.16 -4.04
N ARG A 89 20.93 -7.91 -3.21
CA ARG A 89 21.00 -9.38 -3.28
C ARG A 89 19.67 -10.07 -2.94
N LEU A 90 18.66 -9.31 -2.46
CA LEU A 90 17.31 -9.79 -2.29
C LEU A 90 16.55 -9.97 -3.61
N SER A 91 17.07 -9.45 -4.74
CA SER A 91 16.52 -9.73 -6.07
C SER A 91 17.31 -10.81 -6.81
N VAL A 92 16.70 -11.48 -7.77
CA VAL A 92 17.37 -12.52 -8.56
C VAL A 92 18.56 -11.97 -9.32
N SER A 93 18.42 -10.75 -9.85
CA SER A 93 19.44 -10.03 -10.60
C SER A 93 20.54 -9.41 -9.73
N SER A 94 20.35 -9.34 -8.41
CA SER A 94 21.17 -8.54 -7.48
C SER A 94 21.28 -7.06 -7.86
N ALA A 95 20.31 -6.53 -8.60
CA ALA A 95 20.27 -5.14 -9.06
C ALA A 95 19.20 -4.29 -8.37
N GLN A 96 18.23 -4.92 -7.68
CA GLN A 96 17.11 -4.24 -7.06
C GLN A 96 16.98 -4.61 -5.58
N SER A 97 16.64 -3.63 -4.76
CA SER A 97 16.29 -3.78 -3.35
C SER A 97 14.94 -3.12 -3.09
N CYS A 98 14.42 -3.18 -1.87
CA CYS A 98 13.22 -2.43 -1.50
C CYS A 98 13.43 -0.92 -1.76
N ALA A 99 14.62 -0.40 -1.46
CA ALA A 99 14.98 1.00 -1.68
C ALA A 99 15.03 1.41 -3.16
N SER A 100 15.05 0.47 -4.11
CA SER A 100 14.99 0.78 -5.55
C SER A 100 13.63 1.32 -5.96
N CYS A 101 12.54 0.79 -5.36
CA CYS A 101 11.17 1.22 -5.62
C CYS A 101 10.61 2.12 -4.51
N HIS A 102 11.22 2.11 -3.32
CA HIS A 102 10.81 2.91 -2.17
C HIS A 102 12.00 3.71 -1.63
N SER A 103 12.48 4.66 -2.46
CA SER A 103 13.66 5.47 -2.18
C SER A 103 13.34 6.63 -1.22
N PRO A 104 14.18 6.85 -0.19
CA PRO A 104 14.03 8.00 0.70
C PRO A 104 13.97 9.35 -0.04
N GLY A 105 14.72 9.49 -1.13
CA GLY A 105 14.79 10.73 -1.91
C GLY A 105 13.49 11.09 -2.65
N PHE A 106 12.60 10.12 -2.86
CA PHE A 106 11.33 10.32 -3.55
C PHE A 106 10.12 10.11 -2.63
N GLY A 107 10.25 10.54 -1.36
CA GLY A 107 9.18 10.36 -0.38
C GLY A 107 8.84 8.88 -0.12
N TRP A 108 9.87 8.02 -0.21
CA TRP A 108 9.76 6.57 -0.05
C TRP A 108 8.87 5.88 -1.10
N GLY A 109 8.83 6.45 -2.29
CA GLY A 109 8.38 5.86 -3.55
C GLY A 109 9.53 5.82 -4.55
N ASP A 110 9.24 5.75 -5.87
CA ASP A 110 10.25 5.73 -6.94
C ASP A 110 10.23 6.97 -7.84
N GLY A 111 9.25 7.86 -7.65
CA GLY A 111 9.08 9.06 -8.50
C GLY A 111 8.59 8.75 -9.93
N LEU A 112 8.23 7.52 -10.22
CA LEU A 112 7.76 7.08 -11.54
C LEU A 112 6.23 6.96 -11.59
N ALA A 113 5.67 7.05 -12.80
CA ALA A 113 4.23 6.84 -13.00
C ALA A 113 3.83 5.40 -12.67
N VAL A 114 4.64 4.43 -13.07
CA VAL A 114 4.51 3.02 -12.70
C VAL A 114 5.87 2.47 -12.31
N GLY A 115 5.91 1.55 -11.37
CA GLY A 115 7.15 0.92 -10.93
C GLY A 115 7.87 0.17 -12.06
N VAL A 116 9.17 -0.03 -11.90
CA VAL A 116 10.01 -0.80 -12.82
C VAL A 116 10.62 -1.97 -12.06
N GLY A 117 10.33 -3.18 -12.51
CA GLY A 117 10.73 -4.41 -11.85
C GLY A 117 11.81 -5.18 -12.58
N HIS A 118 11.82 -6.50 -12.39
CA HIS A 118 12.79 -7.42 -12.96
C HIS A 118 12.87 -7.28 -14.48
N GLY A 119 14.11 -7.27 -15.01
CA GLY A 119 14.35 -7.11 -16.45
C GLY A 119 13.91 -5.77 -17.02
N MET A 120 13.78 -4.73 -16.19
CA MET A 120 13.27 -3.40 -16.57
C MET A 120 11.80 -3.40 -17.04
N ALA A 121 11.04 -4.43 -16.65
CA ALA A 121 9.62 -4.51 -16.96
C ALA A 121 8.82 -3.42 -16.23
N LYS A 122 7.96 -2.71 -16.95
CA LYS A 122 7.03 -1.76 -16.34
C LYS A 122 5.95 -2.53 -15.59
N LEU A 123 5.72 -2.14 -14.35
CA LEU A 123 4.62 -2.66 -13.52
C LEU A 123 3.30 -1.96 -13.88
N GLY A 124 2.17 -2.58 -13.50
CA GLY A 124 0.85 -2.00 -13.79
C GLY A 124 0.47 -0.82 -12.89
N ARG A 125 1.18 -0.66 -11.76
CA ARG A 125 0.86 0.34 -10.73
C ARG A 125 2.11 1.07 -10.27
N ARG A 126 1.87 2.24 -9.70
CA ARG A 126 2.89 3.06 -9.06
C ARG A 126 3.37 2.43 -7.75
N SER A 127 4.66 2.56 -7.46
CA SER A 127 5.22 2.20 -6.15
C SER A 127 4.67 3.15 -5.07
N PRO A 128 3.87 2.66 -4.10
CA PRO A 128 3.34 3.51 -3.04
C PRO A 128 4.45 3.89 -2.05
N THR A 129 4.25 4.99 -1.32
CA THR A 129 5.14 5.31 -0.18
C THR A 129 4.99 4.29 0.94
N ILE A 130 6.10 4.04 1.66
CA ILE A 130 6.10 3.29 2.92
C ILE A 130 6.08 4.19 4.15
N VAL A 131 6.04 5.51 3.96
CA VAL A 131 5.96 6.47 5.08
C VAL A 131 4.73 6.19 5.92
N ASN A 132 4.93 6.07 7.22
CA ASN A 132 3.88 5.79 8.21
C ASN A 132 3.18 4.43 8.02
N ALA A 133 3.80 3.47 7.34
CA ALA A 133 3.24 2.14 7.13
C ALA A 133 2.92 1.39 8.44
N ALA A 134 3.56 1.75 9.55
CA ALA A 134 3.28 1.17 10.88
C ALA A 134 1.81 1.28 11.30
N TRP A 135 1.08 2.28 10.83
CA TRP A 135 -0.33 2.53 11.18
C TRP A 135 -1.32 2.01 10.13
N GLY A 136 -0.81 1.44 9.03
CA GLY A 136 -1.66 0.84 7.99
C GLY A 136 -2.35 -0.43 8.48
N ALA A 137 -3.64 -0.56 8.20
CA ALA A 137 -4.43 -1.74 8.53
C ALA A 137 -4.35 -2.83 7.45
N ILE A 138 -4.00 -2.44 6.22
CA ILE A 138 -3.95 -3.32 5.04
C ILE A 138 -2.97 -2.76 4.01
N PHE A 139 -2.34 -3.63 3.22
CA PHE A 139 -1.22 -3.25 2.35
C PHE A 139 -1.48 -3.59 0.89
N MET A 140 -0.70 -2.97 0.00
CA MET A 140 -0.86 -2.86 -1.45
C MET A 140 -2.02 -1.92 -1.83
N TRP A 141 -2.04 -1.45 -3.09
CA TRP A 141 -3.14 -0.60 -3.60
C TRP A 141 -4.52 -1.27 -3.55
N ASP A 142 -4.55 -2.59 -3.71
CA ASP A 142 -5.77 -3.42 -3.69
C ASP A 142 -6.04 -4.07 -2.33
N GLY A 143 -5.17 -3.85 -1.34
CA GLY A 143 -5.35 -4.37 0.00
C GLY A 143 -5.29 -5.89 0.12
N ARG A 144 -4.53 -6.58 -0.73
CA ARG A 144 -4.44 -8.05 -0.72
C ARG A 144 -3.61 -8.63 0.41
N LEU A 145 -2.85 -7.80 1.15
CA LEU A 145 -1.95 -8.25 2.23
C LEU A 145 -2.33 -7.59 3.55
N ALA A 146 -2.39 -8.40 4.62
CA ALA A 146 -2.95 -8.00 5.90
C ALA A 146 -1.94 -7.34 6.86
N ASN A 147 -0.64 -7.53 6.65
CA ASN A 147 0.41 -6.97 7.52
C ASN A 147 1.70 -6.75 6.75
N LEU A 148 2.65 -6.02 7.35
CA LEU A 148 3.94 -5.70 6.73
C LEU A 148 4.83 -6.94 6.56
N GLU A 149 4.75 -7.92 7.43
CA GLU A 149 5.51 -9.16 7.33
C GLU A 149 5.14 -9.95 6.07
N GLN A 150 3.86 -10.02 5.74
CA GLN A 150 3.40 -10.61 4.48
C GLN A 150 3.79 -9.75 3.29
N GLN A 151 3.67 -8.43 3.44
CA GLN A 151 4.01 -7.49 2.38
C GLN A 151 5.49 -7.56 2.01
N ALA A 152 6.40 -7.65 2.98
CA ALA A 152 7.83 -7.72 2.73
C ALA A 152 8.25 -8.91 1.83
N LEU A 153 7.53 -10.03 1.89
CA LEU A 153 7.81 -11.22 1.06
C LEU A 153 7.17 -11.16 -0.34
N GLY A 154 6.13 -10.38 -0.51
CA GLY A 154 5.39 -10.31 -1.78
C GLY A 154 6.25 -9.86 -2.95
N PRO A 155 6.82 -8.64 -2.94
CA PRO A 155 7.68 -8.12 -4.01
C PRO A 155 8.94 -8.96 -4.25
N ILE A 156 9.52 -9.55 -3.20
CA ILE A 156 10.69 -10.41 -3.33
C ILE A 156 10.40 -11.59 -4.27
N GLN A 157 9.26 -12.25 -4.09
CA GLN A 157 8.87 -13.44 -4.83
C GLN A 157 8.15 -13.14 -6.15
N SER A 158 7.60 -11.93 -6.30
CA SER A 158 6.87 -11.54 -7.51
C SER A 158 7.74 -11.59 -8.75
N PRO A 159 7.38 -12.37 -9.79
CA PRO A 159 8.17 -12.47 -11.02
C PRO A 159 8.37 -11.14 -11.73
N GLY A 160 7.40 -10.24 -11.63
CA GLY A 160 7.47 -8.90 -12.22
C GLY A 160 8.32 -7.91 -11.43
N GLU A 161 8.54 -8.16 -10.12
CA GLU A 161 9.23 -7.21 -9.23
C GLU A 161 10.69 -7.66 -8.97
N MET A 162 10.98 -8.42 -7.92
CA MET A 162 12.35 -8.85 -7.59
C MET A 162 12.67 -10.26 -8.08
N ASN A 163 11.66 -11.06 -8.43
CA ASN A 163 11.74 -12.41 -9.05
C ASN A 163 12.67 -13.39 -8.32
N MET A 164 12.70 -13.35 -6.99
CA MET A 164 13.59 -14.18 -6.17
C MET A 164 12.79 -15.23 -5.40
N PRO A 165 12.88 -16.54 -5.77
CA PRO A 165 12.32 -17.61 -4.96
C PRO A 165 12.89 -17.59 -3.55
N ILE A 166 12.03 -17.76 -2.54
CA ILE A 166 12.40 -17.52 -1.15
C ILE A 166 13.48 -18.52 -0.67
N GLU A 167 13.42 -19.74 -1.13
CA GLU A 167 14.42 -20.78 -0.80
C GLU A 167 15.81 -20.37 -1.31
N LYS A 168 15.88 -19.90 -2.56
CA LYS A 168 17.14 -19.40 -3.16
C LYS A 168 17.65 -18.15 -2.45
N LEU A 169 16.75 -17.29 -1.99
CA LEU A 169 17.15 -16.13 -1.19
C LEU A 169 17.78 -16.57 0.12
N MET A 170 17.14 -17.51 0.83
CA MET A 170 17.66 -18.00 2.12
C MET A 170 19.03 -18.68 1.96
N GLU A 171 19.22 -19.48 0.91
CA GLU A 171 20.53 -20.08 0.57
C GLU A 171 21.59 -18.98 0.29
N ARG A 172 21.23 -17.96 -0.51
CA ARG A 172 22.11 -16.83 -0.82
C ARG A 172 22.51 -16.06 0.44
N LEU A 173 21.58 -15.73 1.32
CA LEU A 173 21.88 -15.02 2.56
C LEU A 173 22.72 -15.88 3.51
N ALA A 174 22.47 -17.20 3.58
CA ALA A 174 23.25 -18.12 4.40
C ALA A 174 24.70 -18.27 3.91
N SER A 175 24.98 -18.04 2.63
CA SER A 175 26.33 -18.04 2.07
C SER A 175 27.14 -16.78 2.38
N ILE A 176 26.50 -15.75 2.98
CA ILE A 176 27.15 -14.50 3.37
C ILE A 176 27.45 -14.59 4.88
N PRO A 177 28.73 -14.73 5.28
CA PRO A 177 29.07 -15.08 6.67
C PRO A 177 28.51 -14.12 7.73
N GLU A 178 28.50 -12.82 7.41
CA GLU A 178 28.08 -11.79 8.37
C GLU A 178 26.55 -11.75 8.62
N TYR A 179 25.71 -12.33 7.77
CA TYR A 179 24.27 -12.39 8.05
C TYR A 179 23.92 -13.35 9.19
N LYS A 180 24.61 -14.46 9.31
CA LYS A 180 24.31 -15.47 10.34
C LYS A 180 24.32 -14.90 11.75
N PRO A 181 25.37 -14.19 12.22
CA PRO A 181 25.37 -13.57 13.55
C PRO A 181 24.34 -12.44 13.69
N LEU A 182 24.04 -11.69 12.62
CA LEU A 182 23.01 -10.63 12.66
C LEU A 182 21.63 -11.22 12.90
N PHE A 183 21.28 -12.29 12.21
CA PHE A 183 20.01 -13.00 12.45
C PHE A 183 19.97 -13.64 13.84
N ALA A 184 21.06 -14.25 14.31
CA ALA A 184 21.13 -14.84 15.65
C ALA A 184 20.94 -13.76 16.74
N SER A 185 21.47 -12.56 16.54
CA SER A 185 21.29 -11.44 17.47
C SER A 185 19.85 -10.90 17.46
N ALA A 186 19.27 -10.73 16.27
CA ALA A 186 17.92 -10.18 16.13
C ALA A 186 16.82 -11.20 16.51
N PHE A 187 17.06 -12.49 16.31
CA PHE A 187 16.12 -13.59 16.54
C PHE A 187 16.83 -14.80 17.20
N PRO A 188 17.17 -14.70 18.50
CA PRO A 188 17.99 -15.72 19.17
C PRO A 188 17.39 -17.12 19.16
N SER A 189 16.06 -17.23 19.24
CA SER A 189 15.35 -18.53 19.27
C SER A 189 15.05 -19.10 17.90
N GLU A 190 14.97 -18.25 16.86
CA GLU A 190 14.43 -18.64 15.55
C GLU A 190 15.52 -18.70 14.48
N GLY A 191 16.54 -17.85 14.59
CA GLY A 191 17.63 -17.72 13.63
C GLY A 191 17.19 -17.19 12.27
N MET A 192 17.92 -17.59 11.22
CA MET A 192 17.69 -17.14 9.85
C MET A 192 16.60 -17.98 9.18
N LYS A 193 15.45 -17.39 8.92
CA LYS A 193 14.28 -17.97 8.21
C LYS A 193 13.59 -16.90 7.38
N ALA A 194 12.74 -17.30 6.44
CA ALA A 194 11.92 -16.37 5.65
C ALA A 194 11.03 -15.50 6.54
N THR A 195 10.47 -16.06 7.61
CA THR A 195 9.63 -15.33 8.57
C THR A 195 10.42 -14.27 9.34
N THR A 196 11.64 -14.59 9.80
CA THR A 196 12.50 -13.63 10.52
C THR A 196 13.09 -12.57 9.59
N LEU A 197 13.34 -12.89 8.31
CA LEU A 197 13.68 -11.91 7.28
C LEU A 197 12.55 -10.91 7.11
N ALA A 198 11.31 -11.40 6.92
CA ALA A 198 10.13 -10.56 6.79
C ALA A 198 9.92 -9.67 8.03
N SER A 199 10.04 -10.25 9.23
CA SER A 199 9.90 -9.53 10.50
C SER A 199 10.95 -8.43 10.67
N ALA A 200 12.19 -8.67 10.25
CA ALA A 200 13.24 -7.66 10.31
C ALA A 200 12.95 -6.48 9.34
N ILE A 201 12.60 -6.78 8.08
CA ILE A 201 12.23 -5.75 7.08
C ILE A 201 11.03 -4.95 7.59
N ALA A 202 9.96 -5.61 8.02
CA ALA A 202 8.76 -4.96 8.55
C ALA A 202 9.06 -4.10 9.80
N THR A 203 10.00 -4.53 10.66
CA THR A 203 10.45 -3.72 11.80
C THR A 203 11.10 -2.41 11.33
N TYR A 204 11.96 -2.47 10.33
CA TYR A 204 12.56 -1.27 9.76
C TYR A 204 11.51 -0.37 9.10
N GLU A 205 10.63 -0.92 8.27
CA GLU A 205 9.58 -0.14 7.59
C GLU A 205 8.67 0.59 8.57
N ARG A 206 8.32 -0.01 9.72
CA ARG A 206 7.56 0.65 10.78
C ARG A 206 8.25 1.89 11.33
N THR A 207 9.57 1.95 11.29
CA THR A 207 10.32 3.13 11.75
C THR A 207 10.41 4.25 10.70
N VAL A 208 9.95 4.01 9.48
CA VAL A 208 9.88 5.04 8.43
C VAL A 208 8.66 5.92 8.68
N VAL A 209 8.85 6.90 9.53
CA VAL A 209 7.81 7.85 9.97
C VAL A 209 8.10 9.23 9.38
N SER A 210 7.05 9.90 8.86
CA SER A 210 7.17 11.28 8.39
C SER A 210 7.69 12.18 9.50
N GLU A 211 8.58 13.08 9.18
CA GLU A 211 9.01 14.12 10.10
C GLU A 211 7.89 15.12 10.39
N ARG A 212 8.12 16.03 11.35
CA ARG A 212 7.14 17.07 11.66
C ARG A 212 7.07 18.07 10.50
N ALA A 213 5.88 18.20 9.92
CA ALA A 213 5.60 19.14 8.86
C ALA A 213 5.08 20.48 9.43
N PRO A 214 5.05 21.58 8.64
CA PRO A 214 4.47 22.85 9.07
C PRO A 214 3.04 22.70 9.62
N PHE A 215 2.23 21.82 9.02
CA PHE A 215 0.88 21.49 9.49
C PHE A 215 0.87 20.99 10.94
N ASP A 216 1.82 20.15 11.34
CA ASP A 216 1.89 19.63 12.71
C ASP A 216 2.13 20.75 13.72
N ALA A 217 3.02 21.67 13.40
CA ALA A 217 3.27 22.84 14.26
C ALA A 217 2.03 23.74 14.38
N TRP A 218 1.27 23.90 13.30
CA TRP A 218 0.04 24.69 13.32
C TRP A 218 -1.05 24.06 14.20
N ILE A 219 -1.31 22.75 14.08
CA ILE A 219 -2.33 22.09 14.92
C ILE A 219 -1.94 22.04 16.38
N GLU A 220 -0.65 22.20 16.71
CA GLU A 220 -0.12 22.27 18.07
C GLU A 220 -0.09 23.72 18.63
N GLY A 221 -0.63 24.69 17.89
CA GLY A 221 -0.85 26.06 18.35
C GLY A 221 0.08 27.11 17.76
N ASN A 222 1.04 26.78 16.89
CA ASN A 222 1.82 27.78 16.16
C ASN A 222 1.02 28.34 14.97
N GLU A 223 0.22 29.36 15.21
CA GLU A 223 -0.63 29.94 14.17
C GLU A 223 0.13 30.54 12.97
N LYS A 224 1.43 30.76 13.08
CA LYS A 224 2.27 31.29 12.01
C LYS A 224 2.97 30.20 11.20
N ALA A 225 2.78 28.93 11.53
CA ALA A 225 3.48 27.80 10.89
C ALA A 225 3.01 27.56 9.44
N ILE A 226 1.79 27.96 9.11
CA ILE A 226 1.22 27.86 7.75
C ILE A 226 0.55 29.17 7.34
N SER A 227 0.41 29.38 6.04
CA SER A 227 -0.20 30.61 5.49
C SER A 227 -1.72 30.63 5.67
N GLU A 228 -2.34 31.80 5.50
CA GLU A 228 -3.80 31.94 5.55
C GLU A 228 -4.48 31.16 4.41
N GLU A 229 -3.86 31.08 3.23
CA GLU A 229 -4.32 30.25 2.13
C GLU A 229 -4.40 28.79 2.55
N ALA A 230 -3.35 28.26 3.21
CA ALA A 230 -3.32 26.88 3.69
C ALA A 230 -4.39 26.63 4.76
N LYS A 231 -4.66 27.60 5.66
CA LYS A 231 -5.73 27.49 6.67
C LYS A 231 -7.11 27.43 6.00
N ARG A 232 -7.37 28.27 4.97
CA ARG A 232 -8.60 28.19 4.18
C ARG A 232 -8.69 26.86 3.44
N GLY A 233 -7.58 26.37 2.87
CA GLY A 233 -7.50 25.07 2.22
C GLY A 233 -7.84 23.91 3.17
N PHE A 234 -7.36 23.94 4.40
CA PHE A 234 -7.75 22.98 5.44
C PHE A 234 -9.25 23.00 5.73
N ALA A 235 -9.84 24.20 5.80
CA ALA A 235 -11.29 24.32 5.99
C ALA A 235 -12.06 23.72 4.79
N VAL A 236 -11.66 24.05 3.56
CA VAL A 236 -12.27 23.50 2.33
C VAL A 236 -12.13 21.98 2.27
N PHE A 237 -10.96 21.43 2.63
CA PHE A 237 -10.67 19.98 2.68
C PHE A 237 -11.65 19.24 3.61
N ASN A 238 -11.98 19.83 4.76
CA ASN A 238 -12.84 19.23 5.78
C ASN A 238 -14.35 19.54 5.59
N THR A 239 -14.70 20.46 4.68
CA THR A 239 -16.09 20.89 4.51
C THR A 239 -16.55 20.69 3.07
N LYS A 240 -16.46 21.72 2.22
CA LYS A 240 -17.01 21.74 0.86
C LYS A 240 -16.45 20.61 -0.03
N ALA A 241 -15.12 20.37 0.03
CA ALA A 241 -14.48 19.33 -0.79
C ALA A 241 -14.62 17.93 -0.20
N MET A 242 -15.02 17.79 1.07
CA MET A 242 -15.23 16.51 1.78
C MET A 242 -14.08 15.50 1.66
N CYS A 243 -12.86 15.96 1.41
CA CYS A 243 -11.69 15.09 1.27
C CYS A 243 -11.43 14.26 2.55
N SER A 244 -11.75 14.85 3.72
CA SER A 244 -11.63 14.20 5.02
C SER A 244 -12.56 12.99 5.20
N SER A 245 -13.55 12.77 4.34
CA SER A 245 -14.39 11.56 4.38
C SER A 245 -13.61 10.27 4.08
N CYS A 246 -12.49 10.40 3.37
CA CYS A 246 -11.58 9.29 3.08
C CYS A 246 -10.18 9.55 3.67
N HIS A 247 -9.72 10.81 3.64
CA HIS A 247 -8.42 11.25 4.12
C HIS A 247 -8.52 11.85 5.52
N GLU A 248 -8.89 11.03 6.49
CA GLU A 248 -9.08 11.44 7.89
C GLU A 248 -7.88 11.13 8.79
N GLY A 249 -7.90 11.72 9.99
CA GLY A 249 -6.91 11.47 11.03
C GLY A 249 -5.51 11.97 10.70
N TRP A 250 -4.59 11.74 11.60
CA TRP A 250 -3.23 12.30 11.54
C TRP A 250 -2.44 11.91 10.29
N ASN A 251 -2.68 10.71 9.73
CA ASN A 251 -2.03 10.20 8.51
C ASN A 251 -2.85 10.48 7.24
N PHE A 252 -4.01 11.12 7.36
CA PHE A 252 -4.89 11.46 6.23
C PHE A 252 -5.31 10.23 5.43
N THR A 253 -5.75 9.17 6.10
CA THR A 253 -6.32 7.97 5.47
C THR A 253 -7.18 7.21 6.47
N ASN A 254 -8.24 6.60 5.97
CA ASN A 254 -9.03 5.59 6.69
C ASN A 254 -8.74 4.16 6.20
N ASP A 255 -7.73 3.97 5.31
CA ASP A 255 -7.41 2.71 4.63
C ASP A 255 -8.60 2.08 3.88
N GLY A 256 -9.70 2.82 3.68
CA GLY A 256 -10.89 2.39 2.93
C GLY A 256 -10.62 2.32 1.43
N PHE A 257 -11.48 1.55 0.73
CA PHE A 257 -11.37 1.36 -0.73
C PHE A 257 -12.41 2.22 -1.45
N GLN A 258 -11.94 2.98 -2.44
CA GLN A 258 -12.79 3.86 -3.22
C GLN A 258 -12.43 3.78 -4.71
N ASP A 259 -13.43 3.64 -5.56
CA ASP A 259 -13.30 3.97 -6.96
C ASP A 259 -13.53 5.48 -7.12
N ILE A 260 -12.46 6.19 -7.44
CA ILE A 260 -12.48 7.64 -7.62
C ILE A 260 -12.75 8.07 -9.07
N GLY A 261 -13.19 7.14 -9.93
CA GLY A 261 -13.53 7.45 -11.31
C GLY A 261 -12.34 7.81 -12.19
N LEU A 262 -11.15 7.23 -11.98
CA LEU A 262 -10.05 7.35 -12.94
C LEU A 262 -10.37 6.55 -14.21
N PRO A 263 -9.96 7.01 -15.40
CA PRO A 263 -10.15 6.27 -16.66
C PRO A 263 -9.17 5.10 -16.77
N SER A 264 -9.19 4.19 -15.81
CA SER A 264 -8.34 3.00 -15.71
C SER A 264 -9.13 1.73 -15.97
N LYS A 265 -8.46 0.68 -16.48
CA LYS A 265 -9.01 -0.67 -16.64
C LYS A 265 -8.60 -1.60 -15.49
N ASP A 266 -7.75 -1.13 -14.58
CA ASP A 266 -7.32 -1.91 -13.42
C ASP A 266 -8.50 -2.12 -12.48
N ILE A 267 -8.87 -3.38 -12.26
CA ILE A 267 -10.03 -3.75 -11.45
C ILE A 267 -9.81 -3.54 -9.94
N GLY A 268 -8.56 -3.29 -9.51
CA GLY A 268 -8.24 -2.94 -8.14
C GLY A 268 -8.68 -3.99 -7.11
N ARG A 269 -9.38 -3.54 -6.08
CA ARG A 269 -9.91 -4.40 -5.02
C ARG A 269 -10.90 -5.45 -5.53
N GLY A 270 -11.59 -5.18 -6.64
CA GLY A 270 -12.55 -6.10 -7.26
C GLY A 270 -11.96 -7.45 -7.62
N GLU A 271 -10.65 -7.53 -7.88
CA GLU A 271 -9.95 -8.79 -8.13
C GLU A 271 -10.02 -9.76 -6.93
N PHE A 272 -10.02 -9.22 -5.72
CA PHE A 272 -9.98 -9.99 -4.46
C PHE A 272 -11.35 -10.08 -3.77
N VAL A 273 -12.35 -9.34 -4.28
CA VAL A 273 -13.73 -9.34 -3.77
C VAL A 273 -14.71 -9.39 -4.95
N PRO A 274 -14.69 -10.46 -5.74
CA PRO A 274 -15.51 -10.57 -6.96
C PRO A 274 -17.00 -10.48 -6.65
N GLY A 275 -17.75 -9.86 -7.55
CA GLY A 275 -19.22 -9.70 -7.43
C GLY A 275 -19.66 -8.52 -6.55
N VAL A 276 -18.74 -7.77 -5.95
CA VAL A 276 -19.05 -6.55 -5.21
C VAL A 276 -18.73 -5.33 -6.06
N VAL A 277 -19.72 -4.83 -6.80
CA VAL A 277 -19.56 -3.75 -7.79
C VAL A 277 -18.79 -2.54 -7.22
N LYS A 278 -19.07 -2.12 -5.98
CA LYS A 278 -18.38 -0.99 -5.35
C LYS A 278 -16.90 -1.24 -5.04
N MET A 279 -16.42 -2.47 -5.19
CA MET A 279 -14.99 -2.84 -5.06
C MET A 279 -14.28 -2.92 -6.41
N GLU A 280 -15.00 -2.92 -7.51
CA GLU A 280 -14.40 -2.85 -8.85
C GLU A 280 -13.74 -1.49 -9.05
N GLN A 281 -12.51 -1.50 -9.56
CA GLN A 281 -11.69 -0.30 -9.77
C GLN A 281 -11.47 0.56 -8.50
N ALA A 282 -11.76 -0.02 -7.33
CA ALA A 282 -11.53 0.61 -6.04
C ALA A 282 -10.10 0.33 -5.56
N PHE A 283 -9.46 1.37 -5.03
CA PHE A 283 -8.12 1.33 -4.48
C PHE A 283 -8.11 1.88 -3.06
N LYS A 284 -7.14 1.38 -2.29
CA LYS A 284 -6.95 1.82 -0.91
C LYS A 284 -6.63 3.33 -0.88
N THR A 285 -7.33 4.06 -0.04
CA THR A 285 -7.06 5.48 0.23
C THR A 285 -5.64 5.63 0.80
N PRO A 286 -4.71 6.30 0.10
CA PRO A 286 -3.36 6.49 0.62
C PRO A 286 -3.32 7.64 1.64
N GLY A 287 -2.37 7.56 2.59
CA GLY A 287 -2.07 8.70 3.44
C GLY A 287 -1.52 9.88 2.65
N LEU A 288 -1.69 11.12 3.16
CA LEU A 288 -1.24 12.33 2.45
C LEU A 288 0.02 12.97 3.05
N ARG A 289 0.64 12.37 4.07
CA ARG A 289 1.93 12.87 4.58
C ARG A 289 2.99 12.80 3.48
N GLU A 290 3.86 13.78 3.39
CA GLU A 290 4.92 13.93 2.38
C GLU A 290 4.37 14.03 0.92
N ILE A 291 3.11 14.45 0.73
CA ILE A 291 2.42 14.38 -0.57
C ILE A 291 3.11 15.19 -1.67
N ALA A 292 3.69 16.35 -1.35
CA ALA A 292 4.35 17.20 -2.35
C ALA A 292 5.60 16.54 -2.99
N ARG A 293 6.18 15.53 -2.33
CA ARG A 293 7.34 14.76 -2.87
C ARG A 293 6.95 13.51 -3.62
N ARG A 294 5.67 13.21 -3.71
CA ARG A 294 5.18 11.93 -4.22
C ARG A 294 4.48 12.04 -5.57
N SER A 295 4.87 13.03 -6.38
CA SER A 295 4.48 13.09 -7.79
C SER A 295 5.13 11.94 -8.59
N PRO A 296 4.47 11.42 -9.66
CA PRO A 296 3.08 11.65 -10.05
C PRO A 296 2.10 10.91 -9.14
N TYR A 297 0.82 11.25 -9.22
CA TYR A 297 -0.22 10.82 -8.29
C TYR A 297 -1.11 9.71 -8.88
N MET A 298 -1.97 9.13 -8.04
CA MET A 298 -2.88 8.01 -8.25
C MET A 298 -2.16 6.65 -8.28
N HIS A 299 -2.94 5.57 -8.33
CA HIS A 299 -2.37 4.21 -8.36
C HIS A 299 -1.61 3.89 -9.65
N ASP A 300 -1.90 4.61 -10.72
CA ASP A 300 -1.35 4.46 -12.07
C ASP A 300 -0.42 5.64 -12.47
N GLY A 301 -0.19 6.59 -11.56
CA GLY A 301 0.65 7.76 -11.84
C GLY A 301 0.09 8.70 -12.92
N SER A 302 -1.21 8.64 -13.21
CA SER A 302 -1.82 9.36 -14.33
C SER A 302 -1.90 10.88 -14.15
N LEU A 303 -1.80 11.38 -12.91
CA LEU A 303 -1.89 12.81 -12.61
C LEU A 303 -0.54 13.35 -12.13
N ALA A 304 0.01 14.31 -12.86
CA ALA A 304 1.38 14.80 -12.64
C ALA A 304 1.50 15.77 -11.46
N THR A 305 0.45 16.53 -11.15
CA THR A 305 0.48 17.63 -10.17
C THR A 305 -0.68 17.57 -9.19
N LEU A 306 -0.56 18.27 -8.05
CA LEU A 306 -1.65 18.39 -7.08
C LEU A 306 -2.84 19.15 -7.64
N GLU A 307 -2.61 20.12 -8.51
CA GLU A 307 -3.66 20.85 -9.21
C GLU A 307 -4.50 19.91 -10.08
N ALA A 308 -3.82 19.03 -10.84
CA ALA A 308 -4.51 18.02 -11.66
C ALA A 308 -5.32 17.03 -10.80
N VAL A 309 -4.82 16.68 -9.61
CA VAL A 309 -5.55 15.86 -8.63
C VAL A 309 -6.81 16.56 -8.16
N ILE A 310 -6.71 17.83 -7.74
CA ILE A 310 -7.86 18.62 -7.29
C ILE A 310 -8.87 18.81 -8.42
N ASP A 311 -8.42 19.06 -9.65
CA ASP A 311 -9.28 19.17 -10.81
C ASP A 311 -10.01 17.87 -11.13
N HIS A 312 -9.38 16.71 -10.93
CA HIS A 312 -10.02 15.41 -11.07
C HIS A 312 -11.16 15.26 -10.06
N TYR A 313 -10.91 15.54 -8.79
CA TYR A 313 -11.94 15.47 -7.74
C TYR A 313 -13.05 16.51 -7.95
N ASP A 314 -12.71 17.73 -8.38
CA ASP A 314 -13.68 18.78 -8.65
C ASP A 314 -14.66 18.39 -9.78
N ARG A 315 -14.22 17.66 -10.79
CA ARG A 315 -15.06 17.10 -11.86
C ARG A 315 -15.89 15.90 -11.43
N GLY A 316 -15.57 15.24 -10.31
CA GLY A 316 -16.27 14.06 -9.81
C GLY A 316 -15.93 12.73 -10.50
N GLY A 317 -14.85 12.69 -11.31
CA GLY A 317 -14.39 11.47 -12.00
C GLY A 317 -15.36 10.95 -13.07
N VAL A 318 -15.00 9.80 -13.67
CA VAL A 318 -15.84 9.09 -14.67
C VAL A 318 -17.01 8.42 -13.96
N ASP A 319 -18.21 8.64 -14.49
CA ASP A 319 -19.44 8.03 -13.97
C ASP A 319 -19.54 6.56 -14.38
N ARG A 320 -19.69 5.69 -13.37
CA ARG A 320 -19.84 4.24 -13.52
C ARG A 320 -20.41 3.61 -12.24
N PRO A 321 -20.97 2.39 -12.29
CA PRO A 321 -21.63 1.77 -11.12
C PRO A 321 -20.71 1.57 -9.91
N SER A 322 -19.40 1.33 -10.14
CA SER A 322 -18.40 1.16 -9.07
C SER A 322 -18.00 2.47 -8.41
N ARG A 323 -18.12 3.61 -9.11
CA ARG A 323 -17.69 4.91 -8.57
C ARG A 323 -18.27 5.16 -7.18
N SER A 324 -17.43 5.66 -6.28
CA SER A 324 -17.83 6.05 -4.94
C SER A 324 -18.92 7.12 -4.97
N ASP A 325 -19.93 6.98 -4.13
CA ASP A 325 -21.02 7.95 -4.02
C ASP A 325 -20.56 9.31 -3.46
N LEU A 326 -19.35 9.35 -2.89
CA LEU A 326 -18.68 10.58 -2.46
C LEU A 326 -18.05 11.37 -3.64
N MET A 327 -17.85 10.73 -4.79
CA MET A 327 -17.30 11.36 -5.98
C MET A 327 -18.39 12.11 -6.73
N LYS A 328 -18.47 13.41 -6.47
CA LYS A 328 -19.45 14.35 -7.07
C LYS A 328 -18.72 15.61 -7.52
N PRO A 329 -19.21 16.32 -8.54
CA PRO A 329 -18.71 17.66 -8.86
C PRO A 329 -18.77 18.56 -7.62
N LEU A 330 -17.62 19.15 -7.25
CA LEU A 330 -17.50 19.93 -6.01
C LEU A 330 -17.84 21.42 -6.21
N GLY A 331 -17.70 21.91 -7.44
CA GLY A 331 -17.93 23.32 -7.78
C GLY A 331 -16.95 24.25 -7.07
N LEU A 332 -15.68 23.88 -7.03
CA LEU A 332 -14.63 24.68 -6.39
C LEU A 332 -14.30 25.92 -7.24
N THR A 333 -14.17 27.06 -6.59
CA THR A 333 -13.60 28.26 -7.20
C THR A 333 -12.09 28.08 -7.43
N SER A 334 -11.51 28.88 -8.32
CA SER A 334 -10.06 28.89 -8.55
C SER A 334 -9.28 29.17 -7.26
N GLN A 335 -9.79 30.05 -6.39
CA GLN A 335 -9.17 30.35 -5.10
C GLN A 335 -9.21 29.14 -4.16
N GLU A 336 -10.32 28.44 -4.05
CA GLU A 336 -10.44 27.22 -3.22
C GLU A 336 -9.49 26.10 -3.69
N LYS A 337 -9.28 25.94 -5.01
CA LYS A 337 -8.30 25.02 -5.56
C LYS A 337 -6.87 25.40 -5.17
N THR A 338 -6.52 26.68 -5.29
CA THR A 338 -5.21 27.20 -4.87
C THR A 338 -4.99 27.00 -3.37
N ASP A 339 -6.00 27.31 -2.54
CA ASP A 339 -5.96 27.13 -1.09
C ASP A 339 -5.78 25.66 -0.70
N LEU A 340 -6.44 24.71 -1.40
CA LEU A 340 -6.25 23.27 -1.19
C LEU A 340 -4.82 22.82 -1.51
N VAL A 341 -4.23 23.30 -2.61
CA VAL A 341 -2.82 23.01 -2.95
C VAL A 341 -1.88 23.56 -1.87
N ALA A 342 -2.13 24.81 -1.44
CA ALA A 342 -1.35 25.42 -0.35
C ALA A 342 -1.43 24.58 0.92
N PHE A 343 -2.62 24.09 1.30
CA PHE A 343 -2.81 23.20 2.42
C PHE A 343 -2.04 21.88 2.25
N LEU A 344 -2.21 21.16 1.14
CA LEU A 344 -1.56 19.88 0.89
C LEU A 344 -0.02 19.98 0.96
N ASN A 345 0.55 21.09 0.51
CA ASN A 345 1.98 21.34 0.61
C ASN A 345 2.47 21.42 2.07
N THR A 346 1.62 21.89 3.00
CA THR A 346 1.99 21.94 4.43
C THR A 346 2.13 20.58 5.10
N LEU A 347 1.67 19.49 4.45
CA LEU A 347 1.80 18.11 4.94
C LEU A 347 3.17 17.50 4.68
N THR A 348 4.07 18.24 4.03
CA THR A 348 5.40 17.80 3.64
C THR A 348 6.44 18.44 4.55
N SER A 349 7.26 17.61 5.19
CA SER A 349 8.33 18.02 6.11
C SER A 349 9.59 18.44 5.36
N GLN A 350 10.61 18.90 6.06
CA GLN A 350 11.95 19.01 5.48
C GLN A 350 12.55 17.62 5.30
N LEU A 351 13.28 17.40 4.19
CA LEU A 351 13.92 16.11 3.92
C LEU A 351 15.14 15.94 4.82
N SER A 352 15.09 14.89 5.66
CA SER A 352 16.28 14.46 6.40
C SER A 352 17.00 13.35 5.63
N PRO A 353 18.35 13.44 5.48
CA PRO A 353 19.11 12.41 4.79
C PRO A 353 18.97 11.05 5.47
N THR A 354 18.68 10.02 4.71
CA THR A 354 18.70 8.64 5.20
C THR A 354 20.03 8.00 4.84
N ALA A 355 20.84 7.64 5.84
CA ALA A 355 22.09 6.96 5.60
C ALA A 355 21.85 5.53 5.10
N VAL A 356 22.43 5.19 3.96
CA VAL A 356 22.49 3.80 3.47
C VAL A 356 23.45 3.01 4.37
N PRO A 357 23.06 1.84 4.88
CA PRO A 357 23.92 1.08 5.77
C PRO A 357 25.05 0.36 5.02
N ALA A 358 26.15 0.10 5.70
CA ALA A 358 27.13 -0.87 5.20
C ALA A 358 26.48 -2.25 5.17
N LEU A 359 26.59 -2.93 4.03
CA LEU A 359 25.99 -4.25 3.84
C LEU A 359 26.95 -5.35 4.32
N PRO A 360 26.45 -6.48 4.83
CA PRO A 360 27.22 -7.66 5.21
C PRO A 360 28.01 -8.23 4.03
N ARG A 361 29.19 -8.81 4.33
CA ARG A 361 30.13 -9.41 3.38
C ARG A 361 30.30 -10.89 3.59
#